data_331366191c2120da8c58dfc753fb6724
#
_entry.id   331366191c2120da8c58dfc753fb6724
#
_cell.length_a   1.000
_cell.length_b   1.000
_cell.length_c   1.000
_cell.angle_alpha   90.00
_cell.angle_beta   90.00
_cell.angle_gamma   90.00
#
_symmetry.space_group_name_H-M   'P 1'
#
loop_
_entity.id
_entity.type
_entity.pdbx_description
1 polymer ?
#
loop_
_entity_poly.entity_id
_entity_poly.type
_entity_poly.pdbx_seq_one_letter_code
_entity_poly.pdbx_strand_id
1 'polypeptide(L)'
;RKKVVEKLSKDGVWKGFVSFCKRKNGERFYTERTSSLVTDEKGKPIRIEGIFRDITERKKLEEELEESERHHRQLLNSLKEGIYQCEPTEDGVFTWINQAGAEILGYSSPEEVIGTRVKDVYVNPDDRKELVEKLEKEGVWRDFTSYCKRKNGERFISERTCNLVRDENGKSIRIEGVFRDITER
;
A
#
# COMPACT_ATOMS: atom_id res chain seq x y z
N ARG A 1 -10.99 17.42 30.85
CA ARG A 1 -12.08 17.08 31.81
C ARG A 1 -13.40 17.71 31.39
N LYS A 2 -13.48 19.04 31.17
CA LYS A 2 -14.74 19.72 30.77
C LYS A 2 -15.35 19.13 29.49
N LYS A 3 -14.60 18.93 28.40
CA LYS A 3 -15.08 18.34 27.16
C LYS A 3 -15.65 16.91 27.32
N VAL A 4 -15.09 16.11 28.23
CA VAL A 4 -15.60 14.75 28.52
C VAL A 4 -16.96 14.81 29.18
N VAL A 5 -17.11 15.68 30.17
CA VAL A 5 -18.40 15.85 30.89
C VAL A 5 -19.48 16.40 29.95
N GLU A 6 -19.17 17.40 29.12
CA GLU A 6 -20.08 17.97 28.13
C GLU A 6 -20.60 16.92 27.14
N LYS A 7 -19.68 16.11 26.60
CA LYS A 7 -20.05 15.06 25.65
C LYS A 7 -20.85 13.94 26.30
N LEU A 8 -20.47 13.50 27.50
CA LEU A 8 -21.21 12.50 28.25
C LEU A 8 -22.60 13.01 28.69
N SER A 9 -22.75 14.31 29.01
CA SER A 9 -24.04 14.91 29.32
C SER A 9 -25.00 14.95 28.14
N LYS A 10 -24.46 15.01 26.91
CA LYS A 10 -25.26 15.02 25.69
C LYS A 10 -25.59 13.62 25.18
N ASP A 11 -24.59 12.72 25.18
CA ASP A 11 -24.66 11.42 24.48
C ASP A 11 -24.87 10.25 25.47
N GLY A 12 -24.74 10.48 26.79
CA GLY A 12 -24.82 9.46 27.84
C GLY A 12 -23.64 8.51 27.91
N VAL A 13 -23.04 8.18 26.76
CA VAL A 13 -21.88 7.26 26.62
C VAL A 13 -20.89 7.81 25.62
N TRP A 14 -19.62 7.70 25.94
CA TRP A 14 -18.52 7.97 24.98
C TRP A 14 -17.63 6.74 24.86
N LYS A 15 -17.62 6.13 23.66
CA LYS A 15 -16.85 4.93 23.35
C LYS A 15 -15.58 5.27 22.56
N GLY A 16 -14.50 4.49 22.81
CA GLY A 16 -13.27 4.54 22.00
C GLY A 16 -12.47 5.85 22.11
N PHE A 17 -12.61 6.58 23.20
CA PHE A 17 -11.83 7.80 23.40
C PHE A 17 -10.36 7.48 23.69
N VAL A 18 -9.47 7.81 22.73
CA VAL A 18 -8.04 7.67 22.89
C VAL A 18 -7.45 8.92 23.54
N SER A 19 -6.65 8.73 24.56
CA SER A 19 -5.96 9.82 25.26
C SER A 19 -4.55 9.41 25.66
N PHE A 20 -3.67 10.42 25.76
CA PHE A 20 -2.31 10.27 26.23
C PHE A 20 -2.26 10.58 27.71
N CYS A 21 -1.86 9.60 28.52
CA CYS A 21 -1.90 9.66 29.98
C CYS A 21 -0.50 9.52 30.57
N LYS A 22 -0.38 9.81 31.88
CA LYS A 22 0.86 9.69 32.63
C LYS A 22 0.66 8.78 33.84
N ARG A 23 1.55 7.81 34.02
CA ARG A 23 1.60 6.95 35.20
C ARG A 23 2.18 7.73 36.42
N LYS A 24 2.05 7.17 37.59
CA LYS A 24 2.62 7.75 38.83
C LYS A 24 4.15 7.90 38.76
N ASN A 25 4.83 6.98 38.09
CA ASN A 25 6.28 7.01 37.87
C ASN A 25 6.73 8.02 36.79
N GLY A 26 5.81 8.76 36.17
CA GLY A 26 6.12 9.73 35.13
C GLY A 26 6.05 9.19 33.70
N GLU A 27 5.97 7.89 33.51
CA GLU A 27 5.85 7.24 32.21
C GLU A 27 4.56 7.66 31.51
N ARG A 28 4.65 7.94 30.21
CA ARG A 28 3.49 8.29 29.38
C ARG A 28 3.01 7.08 28.61
N PHE A 29 1.68 6.97 28.45
CA PHE A 29 1.06 5.84 27.79
C PHE A 29 -0.26 6.22 27.12
N TYR A 30 -0.65 5.47 26.10
CA TYR A 30 -1.92 5.65 25.41
C TYR A 30 -3.02 4.82 26.08
N THR A 31 -4.18 5.46 26.28
CA THR A 31 -5.37 4.75 26.80
C THR A 31 -6.51 4.90 25.83
N GLU A 32 -7.22 3.81 25.60
CA GLU A 32 -8.56 3.81 25.02
C GLU A 32 -9.57 3.68 26.15
N ARG A 33 -10.57 4.55 26.14
CA ARG A 33 -11.56 4.63 27.21
C ARG A 33 -12.98 4.54 26.67
N THR A 34 -13.83 3.85 27.41
CA THR A 34 -15.28 3.94 27.27
C THR A 34 -15.83 4.44 28.61
N SER A 35 -16.61 5.52 28.57
CA SER A 35 -17.18 6.13 29.79
C SER A 35 -18.68 6.36 29.61
N SER A 36 -19.43 6.19 30.68
CA SER A 36 -20.85 6.47 30.76
C SER A 36 -21.16 7.39 31.93
N LEU A 37 -22.19 8.19 31.78
CA LEU A 37 -22.73 9.04 32.81
C LEU A 37 -23.84 8.31 33.54
N VAL A 38 -23.71 8.17 34.86
CA VAL A 38 -24.76 7.64 35.71
C VAL A 38 -25.52 8.80 36.32
N THR A 39 -26.84 8.76 36.18
CA THR A 39 -27.79 9.81 36.70
C THR A 39 -28.70 9.24 37.74
N ASP A 40 -29.26 10.12 38.61
CA ASP A 40 -30.35 9.79 39.54
C ASP A 40 -31.70 9.68 38.81
N GLU A 41 -32.76 9.36 39.54
CA GLU A 41 -34.16 9.26 39.04
C GLU A 41 -34.67 10.58 38.42
N LYS A 42 -34.05 11.70 38.76
CA LYS A 42 -34.40 13.04 38.25
C LYS A 42 -33.50 13.47 37.07
N GLY A 43 -32.62 12.55 36.56
CA GLY A 43 -31.70 12.83 35.46
C GLY A 43 -30.46 13.65 35.85
N LYS A 44 -30.23 13.88 37.16
CA LYS A 44 -29.05 14.63 37.61
C LYS A 44 -27.81 13.73 37.63
N PRO A 45 -26.67 14.18 37.07
CA PRO A 45 -25.43 13.42 37.09
C PRO A 45 -24.94 13.08 38.50
N ILE A 46 -24.73 11.79 38.78
CA ILE A 46 -24.18 11.29 40.07
C ILE A 46 -22.69 10.98 39.93
N ARG A 47 -22.30 10.19 38.89
CA ARG A 47 -20.94 9.77 38.68
C ARG A 47 -20.68 9.39 37.23
N ILE A 48 -19.41 9.34 36.88
CA ILE A 48 -18.93 8.77 35.61
C ILE A 48 -18.31 7.40 35.89
N GLU A 49 -18.80 6.38 35.19
CA GLU A 49 -18.22 5.05 35.18
C GLU A 49 -17.56 4.81 33.87
N GLY A 50 -16.49 4.00 33.88
CA GLY A 50 -15.80 3.68 32.65
C GLY A 50 -14.71 2.63 32.82
N ILE A 51 -14.36 2.06 31.69
CA ILE A 51 -13.22 1.17 31.55
C ILE A 51 -12.16 1.86 30.69
N PHE A 52 -10.92 1.57 30.96
CA PHE A 52 -9.83 1.97 30.06
C PHE A 52 -8.91 0.78 29.81
N ARG A 53 -8.31 0.80 28.63
CA ARG A 53 -7.32 -0.17 28.19
C ARG A 53 -6.02 0.58 27.89
N ASP A 54 -4.90 0.05 28.31
CA ASP A 54 -3.59 0.49 27.83
C ASP A 54 -3.41 -0.06 26.40
N ILE A 55 -3.22 0.85 25.45
CA ILE A 55 -3.03 0.53 24.05
C ILE A 55 -1.64 0.98 23.55
N THR A 56 -0.71 1.21 24.46
CA THR A 56 0.62 1.76 24.13
C THR A 56 1.41 0.83 23.21
N GLU A 57 1.42 -0.46 23.51
CA GLU A 57 2.10 -1.47 22.69
C GLU A 57 1.50 -1.52 21.27
N ARG A 58 0.17 -1.58 21.20
CA ARG A 58 -0.52 -1.56 19.90
C ARG A 58 -0.19 -0.30 19.11
N LYS A 59 -0.17 0.88 19.75
CA LYS A 59 0.16 2.14 19.10
C LYS A 59 1.62 2.18 18.62
N LYS A 60 2.54 1.65 19.39
CA LYS A 60 3.96 1.53 18.98
C LYS A 60 4.12 0.64 17.75
N LEU A 61 3.47 -0.51 17.73
CA LEU A 61 3.52 -1.43 16.59
C LEU A 61 2.88 -0.81 15.33
N GLU A 62 1.77 -0.08 15.47
CA GLU A 62 1.15 0.67 14.37
C GLU A 62 2.13 1.73 13.81
N GLU A 63 2.78 2.51 14.67
CA GLU A 63 3.76 3.54 14.29
C GLU A 63 5.01 2.93 13.62
N GLU A 64 5.54 1.83 14.16
CA GLU A 64 6.69 1.10 13.59
C GLU A 64 6.35 0.53 12.20
N LEU A 65 5.15 0.00 12.03
CA LEU A 65 4.68 -0.51 10.74
C LEU A 65 4.56 0.63 9.72
N GLU A 66 3.91 1.74 10.09
CA GLU A 66 3.76 2.91 9.22
C GLU A 66 5.13 3.50 8.81
N GLU A 67 6.08 3.54 9.74
CA GLU A 67 7.44 4.02 9.47
C GLU A 67 8.19 3.07 8.52
N SER A 68 8.08 1.76 8.74
CA SER A 68 8.66 0.74 7.87
C SER A 68 8.09 0.81 6.45
N GLU A 69 6.76 0.90 6.31
CA GLU A 69 6.10 1.04 5.01
C GLU A 69 6.53 2.32 4.29
N ARG A 70 6.61 3.44 5.01
CA ARG A 70 7.09 4.71 4.44
C ARG A 70 8.54 4.61 3.97
N HIS A 71 9.41 3.98 4.77
CA HIS A 71 10.80 3.79 4.42
C HIS A 71 10.94 2.89 3.18
N HIS A 72 10.23 1.76 3.12
CA HIS A 72 10.21 0.89 1.94
C HIS A 72 9.74 1.65 0.70
N ARG A 73 8.68 2.45 0.81
CA ARG A 73 8.16 3.27 -0.31
C ARG A 73 9.19 4.29 -0.80
N GLN A 74 9.91 4.94 0.14
CA GLN A 74 10.97 5.88 -0.21
C GLN A 74 12.13 5.20 -0.95
N LEU A 75 12.55 4.01 -0.51
CA LEU A 75 13.59 3.24 -1.18
C LEU A 75 13.16 2.86 -2.62
N LEU A 76 11.96 2.33 -2.78
CA LEU A 76 11.43 1.96 -4.11
C LEU A 76 11.32 3.18 -5.05
N ASN A 77 10.97 4.34 -4.53
CA ASN A 77 10.87 5.57 -5.30
C ASN A 77 12.23 6.24 -5.59
N SER A 78 13.28 5.89 -4.84
CA SER A 78 14.64 6.39 -5.11
C SER A 78 15.35 5.66 -6.25
N LEU A 79 14.84 4.48 -6.64
CA LEU A 79 15.32 3.74 -7.79
C LEU A 79 14.89 4.44 -9.08
N LYS A 80 15.81 4.54 -10.04
CA LYS A 80 15.51 5.03 -11.39
C LYS A 80 14.90 3.96 -12.30
N GLU A 81 14.66 2.78 -11.76
CA GLU A 81 14.09 1.63 -12.45
C GLU A 81 12.60 1.53 -12.16
N GLY A 82 11.82 1.18 -13.16
CA GLY A 82 10.41 0.87 -13.01
C GLY A 82 10.24 -0.49 -12.37
N ILE A 83 9.52 -0.56 -11.25
CA ILE A 83 9.13 -1.80 -10.60
C ILE A 83 7.62 -1.93 -10.74
N TYR A 84 7.14 -3.10 -11.14
CA TYR A 84 5.72 -3.30 -11.36
C TYR A 84 5.25 -4.70 -10.98
N GLN A 85 3.96 -4.80 -10.77
CA GLN A 85 3.21 -6.04 -10.69
C GLN A 85 2.06 -6.00 -11.70
N CYS A 86 1.75 -7.13 -12.30
CA CYS A 86 0.64 -7.26 -13.23
C CYS A 86 0.03 -8.66 -13.20
N GLU A 87 -1.15 -8.79 -13.76
CA GLU A 87 -1.79 -10.09 -13.95
C GLU A 87 -0.95 -10.99 -14.87
N PRO A 88 -0.92 -12.32 -14.61
CA PRO A 88 -0.06 -13.28 -15.31
C PRO A 88 -0.67 -13.77 -16.63
N THR A 89 -1.31 -12.90 -17.38
CA THR A 89 -1.95 -13.24 -18.66
C THR A 89 -1.50 -12.31 -19.77
N GLU A 90 -1.76 -12.70 -21.02
CA GLU A 90 -1.46 -11.88 -22.19
C GLU A 90 -2.21 -10.55 -22.15
N ASP A 91 -3.50 -10.58 -21.81
CA ASP A 91 -4.36 -9.40 -21.68
C ASP A 91 -4.34 -8.77 -20.28
N GLY A 92 -3.44 -9.23 -19.40
CA GLY A 92 -3.36 -8.78 -18.02
C GLY A 92 -3.06 -7.29 -17.87
N VAL A 93 -3.56 -6.74 -16.76
CA VAL A 93 -3.42 -5.32 -16.43
C VAL A 93 -2.36 -5.10 -15.37
N PHE A 94 -1.82 -3.88 -15.31
CA PHE A 94 -0.98 -3.44 -14.20
C PHE A 94 -1.81 -3.38 -12.92
N THR A 95 -1.32 -4.05 -11.88
CA THR A 95 -1.94 -4.04 -10.53
C THR A 95 -1.17 -3.16 -9.57
N TRP A 96 0.11 -2.92 -9.82
CA TRP A 96 0.96 -2.01 -9.05
C TRP A 96 2.16 -1.57 -9.89
N ILE A 97 2.64 -0.35 -9.67
CA ILE A 97 3.85 0.19 -10.26
C ILE A 97 4.41 1.28 -9.34
N ASN A 98 5.75 1.45 -9.30
CA ASN A 98 6.36 2.58 -8.59
C ASN A 98 6.31 3.87 -9.42
N GLN A 99 6.64 5.00 -8.79
CA GLN A 99 6.64 6.31 -9.46
C GLN A 99 7.59 6.35 -10.65
N ALA A 100 8.82 5.82 -10.51
CA ALA A 100 9.80 5.78 -11.59
C ALA A 100 9.29 4.98 -12.81
N GLY A 101 8.59 3.87 -12.58
CA GLY A 101 7.97 3.09 -13.65
C GLY A 101 6.88 3.86 -14.39
N ALA A 102 6.02 4.57 -13.66
CA ALA A 102 5.01 5.42 -14.27
C ALA A 102 5.63 6.52 -15.14
N GLU A 103 6.68 7.18 -14.64
CA GLU A 103 7.41 8.23 -15.37
C GLU A 103 8.10 7.68 -16.64
N ILE A 104 8.75 6.51 -16.57
CA ILE A 104 9.34 5.85 -17.74
C ILE A 104 8.26 5.57 -18.80
N LEU A 105 7.06 5.16 -18.39
CA LEU A 105 5.93 4.93 -19.29
C LEU A 105 5.23 6.21 -19.75
N GLY A 106 5.66 7.39 -19.27
CA GLY A 106 5.12 8.70 -19.65
C GLY A 106 3.81 9.06 -18.97
N TYR A 107 3.55 8.50 -17.79
CA TYR A 107 2.42 8.85 -16.94
C TYR A 107 2.86 9.74 -15.78
N SER A 108 1.94 10.54 -15.24
CA SER A 108 2.24 11.46 -14.14
C SER A 108 2.24 10.77 -12.77
N SER A 109 1.50 9.69 -12.62
CA SER A 109 1.42 8.93 -11.37
C SER A 109 1.15 7.43 -11.60
N PRO A 110 1.45 6.57 -10.62
CA PRO A 110 1.13 5.15 -10.65
C PRO A 110 -0.35 4.85 -10.86
N GLU A 111 -1.24 5.66 -10.28
CA GLU A 111 -2.70 5.47 -10.36
C GLU A 111 -3.21 5.55 -11.80
N GLU A 112 -2.55 6.33 -12.66
CA GLU A 112 -2.90 6.41 -14.08
C GLU A 112 -2.53 5.15 -14.87
N VAL A 113 -1.56 4.37 -14.38
CA VAL A 113 -1.07 3.13 -15.02
C VAL A 113 -1.88 1.92 -14.57
N ILE A 114 -2.23 1.87 -13.27
CA ILE A 114 -2.98 0.75 -12.68
C ILE A 114 -4.31 0.54 -13.45
N GLY A 115 -4.56 -0.71 -13.84
CA GLY A 115 -5.73 -1.09 -14.64
C GLY A 115 -5.54 -0.95 -16.15
N THR A 116 -4.44 -0.36 -16.63
CA THR A 116 -4.12 -0.37 -18.08
C THR A 116 -3.54 -1.72 -18.50
N ARG A 117 -3.77 -2.11 -19.76
CA ARG A 117 -3.27 -3.40 -20.26
C ARG A 117 -1.77 -3.34 -20.50
N VAL A 118 -1.05 -4.34 -19.99
CA VAL A 118 0.41 -4.43 -20.12
C VAL A 118 0.84 -4.57 -21.58
N LYS A 119 0.08 -5.28 -22.41
CA LYS A 119 0.40 -5.44 -23.83
C LYS A 119 0.38 -4.11 -24.62
N ASP A 120 -0.37 -3.12 -24.16
CA ASP A 120 -0.47 -1.83 -24.85
C ASP A 120 0.83 -0.99 -24.72
N VAL A 121 1.72 -1.38 -23.79
CA VAL A 121 3.07 -0.79 -23.63
C VAL A 121 4.04 -1.32 -24.68
N TYR A 122 3.85 -2.51 -25.21
CA TYR A 122 4.72 -3.07 -26.23
C TYR A 122 4.43 -2.47 -27.62
N VAL A 123 5.47 -2.29 -28.43
CA VAL A 123 5.33 -1.95 -29.84
C VAL A 123 4.81 -3.16 -30.61
N ASN A 124 5.38 -4.36 -30.32
CA ASN A 124 4.88 -5.62 -30.82
C ASN A 124 4.12 -6.37 -29.71
N PRO A 125 2.79 -6.54 -29.81
CA PRO A 125 2.02 -7.25 -28.78
C PRO A 125 2.45 -8.70 -28.55
N ASP A 126 3.05 -9.36 -29.53
CA ASP A 126 3.52 -10.75 -29.43
C ASP A 126 4.66 -10.89 -28.41
N ASP A 127 5.42 -9.82 -28.16
CA ASP A 127 6.47 -9.81 -27.13
C ASP A 127 5.87 -10.09 -25.73
N ARG A 128 4.65 -9.60 -25.46
CA ARG A 128 3.95 -9.90 -24.21
C ARG A 128 3.57 -11.37 -24.11
N LYS A 129 3.06 -11.94 -25.18
CA LYS A 129 2.69 -13.35 -25.26
C LYS A 129 3.90 -14.25 -25.01
N GLU A 130 5.00 -13.99 -25.72
CA GLU A 130 6.27 -14.72 -25.55
C GLU A 130 6.76 -14.66 -24.09
N LEU A 131 6.68 -13.46 -23.46
CA LEU A 131 7.09 -13.29 -22.07
C LEU A 131 6.22 -14.15 -21.13
N VAL A 132 4.91 -14.15 -21.28
CA VAL A 132 4.01 -14.94 -20.44
C VAL A 132 4.28 -16.44 -20.62
N GLU A 133 4.38 -16.92 -21.85
CA GLU A 133 4.67 -18.33 -22.16
C GLU A 133 6.01 -18.79 -21.57
N LYS A 134 7.04 -17.94 -21.64
CA LYS A 134 8.35 -18.24 -21.08
C LYS A 134 8.33 -18.27 -19.56
N LEU A 135 7.65 -17.30 -18.94
CA LEU A 135 7.51 -17.25 -17.48
C LEU A 135 6.70 -18.45 -16.94
N GLU A 136 5.69 -18.93 -17.68
CA GLU A 136 4.95 -20.14 -17.29
C GLU A 136 5.85 -21.39 -17.30
N LYS A 137 6.81 -21.48 -18.19
CA LYS A 137 7.76 -22.60 -18.30
C LYS A 137 8.92 -22.52 -17.31
N GLU A 138 9.54 -21.34 -17.20
CA GLU A 138 10.82 -21.16 -16.51
C GLU A 138 10.69 -20.42 -15.16
N GLY A 139 9.57 -19.77 -14.90
CA GLY A 139 9.32 -18.99 -13.67
C GLY A 139 10.00 -17.62 -13.66
N VAL A 140 11.09 -17.43 -14.41
CA VAL A 140 11.86 -16.17 -14.46
C VAL A 140 12.39 -15.93 -15.87
N TRP A 141 12.39 -14.67 -16.31
CA TRP A 141 13.12 -14.22 -17.50
C TRP A 141 13.95 -12.99 -17.17
N ARG A 142 15.25 -13.09 -17.36
CA ARG A 142 16.22 -12.01 -17.10
C ARG A 142 16.65 -11.34 -18.40
N ASP A 143 16.96 -10.05 -18.29
CA ASP A 143 17.53 -9.22 -19.36
C ASP A 143 16.73 -9.27 -20.67
N PHE A 144 15.40 -9.44 -20.55
CA PHE A 144 14.50 -9.39 -21.69
C PHE A 144 14.43 -7.98 -22.26
N THR A 145 14.81 -7.85 -23.51
CA THR A 145 14.80 -6.57 -24.23
C THR A 145 13.64 -6.52 -25.22
N SER A 146 12.88 -5.43 -25.22
CA SER A 146 11.78 -5.21 -26.15
C SER A 146 11.60 -3.74 -26.47
N TYR A 147 10.99 -3.46 -27.64
CA TYR A 147 10.57 -2.11 -27.98
C TYR A 147 9.24 -1.81 -27.32
N CYS A 148 9.21 -0.73 -26.56
CA CYS A 148 8.05 -0.26 -25.83
C CYS A 148 7.63 1.14 -26.32
N LYS A 149 6.43 1.57 -25.93
CA LYS A 149 5.93 2.91 -26.19
C LYS A 149 5.39 3.54 -24.91
N ARG A 150 5.62 4.83 -24.77
CA ARG A 150 5.06 5.66 -23.69
C ARG A 150 3.61 6.03 -23.98
N LYS A 151 2.94 6.63 -23.01
CA LYS A 151 1.57 7.17 -23.15
C LYS A 151 1.40 8.10 -24.36
N ASN A 152 2.41 8.90 -24.67
CA ASN A 152 2.41 9.83 -25.82
C ASN A 152 2.74 9.17 -27.17
N GLY A 153 2.99 7.86 -27.20
CA GLY A 153 3.38 7.10 -28.39
C GLY A 153 4.87 7.09 -28.72
N GLU A 154 5.70 7.80 -27.97
CA GLU A 154 7.15 7.77 -28.11
C GLU A 154 7.68 6.36 -27.84
N ARG A 155 8.60 5.88 -28.68
CA ARG A 155 9.20 4.55 -28.57
C ARG A 155 10.47 4.60 -27.74
N PHE A 156 10.68 3.55 -26.93
CA PHE A 156 11.90 3.36 -26.16
C PHE A 156 12.27 1.88 -26.12
N ILE A 157 13.53 1.59 -25.79
CA ILE A 157 14.01 0.23 -25.59
C ILE A 157 13.97 -0.07 -24.10
N SER A 158 13.18 -1.08 -23.73
CA SER A 158 13.07 -1.56 -22.36
C SER A 158 13.89 -2.82 -22.17
N GLU A 159 14.76 -2.83 -21.16
CA GLU A 159 15.35 -4.05 -20.62
C GLU A 159 14.67 -4.38 -19.29
N ARG A 160 14.26 -5.63 -19.11
CA ARG A 160 13.51 -6.05 -17.93
C ARG A 160 13.88 -7.43 -17.42
N THR A 161 13.73 -7.62 -16.13
CA THR A 161 13.75 -8.92 -15.47
C THR A 161 12.38 -9.16 -14.84
N CYS A 162 11.75 -10.31 -15.09
CA CYS A 162 10.43 -10.64 -14.65
C CYS A 162 10.42 -12.00 -13.93
N ASN A 163 9.62 -12.11 -12.90
CA ASN A 163 9.36 -13.34 -12.15
C ASN A 163 7.85 -13.64 -12.15
N LEU A 164 7.51 -14.91 -12.28
CA LEU A 164 6.15 -15.39 -12.09
C LEU A 164 5.97 -15.86 -10.66
N VAL A 165 5.01 -15.26 -9.96
CA VAL A 165 4.64 -15.65 -8.60
C VAL A 165 3.46 -16.61 -8.66
N ARG A 166 3.56 -17.74 -7.94
CA ARG A 166 2.53 -18.78 -7.84
C ARG A 166 2.03 -18.89 -6.41
N ASP A 167 0.79 -19.32 -6.25
CA ASP A 167 0.23 -19.69 -4.95
C ASP A 167 0.71 -21.08 -4.48
N GLU A 168 0.28 -21.49 -3.29
CA GLU A 168 0.61 -22.79 -2.69
C GLU A 168 0.13 -24.00 -3.53
N ASN A 169 -0.83 -23.80 -4.43
CA ASN A 169 -1.37 -24.81 -5.34
C ASN A 169 -0.66 -24.80 -6.71
N GLY A 170 0.36 -23.94 -6.89
CA GLY A 170 1.09 -23.79 -8.14
C GLY A 170 0.39 -22.95 -9.21
N LYS A 171 -0.73 -22.30 -8.88
CA LYS A 171 -1.44 -21.41 -9.80
C LYS A 171 -0.71 -20.06 -9.90
N SER A 172 -0.50 -19.60 -11.13
CA SER A 172 0.07 -18.28 -11.41
C SER A 172 -0.87 -17.17 -10.91
N ILE A 173 -0.38 -16.31 -10.01
CA ILE A 173 -1.17 -15.24 -9.38
C ILE A 173 -0.78 -13.85 -9.86
N ARG A 174 0.50 -13.61 -10.18
CA ARG A 174 0.97 -12.33 -10.71
C ARG A 174 2.37 -12.46 -11.33
N ILE A 175 2.71 -11.50 -12.18
CA ILE A 175 4.08 -11.27 -12.63
C ILE A 175 4.62 -10.04 -11.89
N GLU A 176 5.83 -10.15 -11.38
CA GLU A 176 6.61 -9.06 -10.80
C GLU A 176 7.79 -8.77 -11.72
N GLY A 177 8.08 -7.50 -11.95
CA GLY A 177 9.16 -7.14 -12.84
C GLY A 177 9.85 -5.83 -12.47
N VAL A 178 11.12 -5.76 -12.85
CA VAL A 178 11.91 -4.53 -12.86
C VAL A 178 12.26 -4.22 -14.31
N PHE A 179 12.13 -2.97 -14.71
CA PHE A 179 12.50 -2.54 -16.06
C PHE A 179 13.19 -1.18 -16.06
N ARG A 180 14.01 -0.97 -17.05
CA ARG A 180 14.70 0.30 -17.30
C ARG A 180 14.64 0.68 -18.76
N ASP A 181 14.68 1.97 -19.02
CA ASP A 181 14.89 2.52 -20.35
C ASP A 181 16.39 2.48 -20.69
N ILE A 182 16.76 1.85 -21.79
CA ILE A 182 18.14 1.74 -22.27
C ILE A 182 18.32 2.39 -23.64
N THR A 183 17.42 3.28 -24.04
CA THR A 183 17.41 3.89 -25.38
C THR A 183 18.69 4.70 -25.67
N GLU A 184 19.28 5.33 -24.65
CA GLU A 184 20.48 6.19 -24.79
C GLU A 184 21.82 5.44 -24.54
N ARG A 185 21.81 4.11 -24.50
CA ARG A 185 23.00 3.28 -24.31
C ARG A 185 23.59 2.77 -25.60
#